data_6aa74f9ba8a0f22dfd2e405dbf14b650
#
_entry.id   6aa74f9ba8a0f22dfd2e405dbf14b650
#
_cell.length_a   1.000
_cell.length_b   1.000
_cell.length_c   1.000
_cell.angle_alpha   90.00
_cell.angle_beta   90.00
_cell.angle_gamma   90.00
#
_symmetry.space_group_name_H-M   'P 1'
#
loop_
_entity.id
_entity.type
_entity.pdbx_description
1 polymer ?
#
loop_
_entity_poly.entity_id
_entity_poly.type
_entity_poly.pdbx_seq_one_letter_code
_entity_poly.pdbx_strand_id
1 'polypeptide(L)'
;NLPDSTIEDGSNYFDTTLYTGNGSTQSITGLEFQPDFLWLKARTGASYSHHLVDAVRGNNKFLMSNRTDAEQTSTDQVTAFTSDGFTLGADSAGPNDREVNENSRPMVAWCWDANGAGSSNGDGSITSTVSANTTAGFSIATYTEPSSGTYTVGHGLGVVPSMIILKPRSASGENWIVYHKDLGSVPTTHGLYLNSTAAKFTSGSNWLTENTTARFGVTVGQVTPGSTTMVAYSFAEVEGYSKFGSYTGNGSADGPFTYTGFSPSWIMMKDTDTGDWLIYDTSRNLYNLSGSYLQPNNADAEGTESNGIDILSNGFKQRNTFSNLNASGNTYIYMAXYTGFKPAFVIVKCSTTAADWELSDNKRTTSGGNVIDKELRPNTNGAETGGTDGRYIDYVSNGFKLRQGFGNWNASGETYIYMAFAENPFKNSIAR
;
A
#
# COMPACT_ATOMS: atom_id res chain seq x y z
N ASN A 1 17.07 -9.52 20.46
CA ASN A 1 16.74 -10.18 19.18
C ASN A 1 15.34 -9.78 18.76
N LEU A 2 15.17 -9.38 17.50
CA LEU A 2 13.84 -9.16 16.94
C LEU A 2 13.23 -10.53 16.60
N PRO A 3 11.93 -10.69 16.78
CA PRO A 3 11.29 -11.97 16.38
C PRO A 3 11.42 -12.19 14.88
N ASP A 4 11.43 -13.43 14.48
CA ASP A 4 11.45 -13.78 13.05
C ASP A 4 10.11 -13.42 12.42
N SER A 5 10.14 -12.84 11.24
CA SER A 5 8.92 -12.57 10.48
C SER A 5 8.28 -13.87 10.01
N THR A 6 6.97 -13.96 10.10
CA THR A 6 6.21 -15.08 9.53
C THR A 6 6.00 -14.94 8.03
N ILE A 7 6.24 -13.74 7.50
CA ILE A 7 6.13 -13.44 6.06
C ILE A 7 7.54 -13.21 5.53
N GLU A 8 8.00 -14.12 4.66
CA GLU A 8 9.31 -13.99 4.02
C GLU A 8 9.26 -13.02 2.84
N ASP A 9 8.17 -13.05 2.09
CA ASP A 9 7.99 -12.18 0.93
C ASP A 9 6.61 -11.52 1.02
N GLY A 10 6.61 -10.23 1.29
CA GLY A 10 5.38 -9.46 1.43
C GLY A 10 4.64 -9.24 0.11
N SER A 11 5.34 -9.37 -1.03
CA SER A 11 4.70 -9.21 -2.34
C SER A 11 3.67 -10.31 -2.64
N ASN A 12 3.66 -11.38 -1.85
CA ASN A 12 2.62 -12.41 -1.94
C ASN A 12 1.28 -11.97 -1.34
N TYR A 13 1.22 -10.80 -0.69
CA TYR A 13 0.03 -10.36 0.05
C TYR A 13 -0.36 -8.92 -0.21
N PHE A 14 0.59 -8.10 -0.65
CA PHE A 14 0.37 -6.70 -1.01
C PHE A 14 1.38 -6.29 -2.07
N ASP A 15 0.93 -5.64 -3.13
CA ASP A 15 1.88 -5.06 -4.09
C ASP A 15 1.30 -3.80 -4.73
N THR A 16 2.19 -3.02 -5.36
CA THR A 16 1.86 -1.79 -6.08
C THR A 16 2.14 -1.97 -7.56
N THR A 17 1.11 -1.92 -8.38
CA THR A 17 1.23 -2.06 -9.83
C THR A 17 1.01 -0.73 -10.53
N LEU A 18 1.93 -0.38 -11.44
CA LEU A 18 1.76 0.77 -12.33
C LEU A 18 1.31 0.31 -13.70
N TYR A 19 0.32 1.00 -14.27
CA TYR A 19 -0.14 0.66 -15.62
C TYR A 19 -0.55 1.94 -16.36
N THR A 20 -0.76 1.81 -17.65
CA THR A 20 -1.30 2.91 -18.47
C THR A 20 -2.66 2.47 -18.98
N GLY A 21 -3.66 3.30 -18.76
CA GLY A 21 -4.99 3.06 -19.28
C GLY A 21 -4.98 3.01 -20.81
N ASN A 22 -5.84 2.18 -21.40
CA ASN A 22 -5.90 2.05 -22.87
C ASN A 22 -7.29 2.36 -23.44
N GLY A 23 -8.27 2.66 -22.60
CA GLY A 23 -9.64 2.98 -23.05
C GLY A 23 -10.38 1.79 -23.63
N SER A 24 -9.89 0.57 -23.41
CA SER A 24 -10.55 -0.66 -23.87
C SER A 24 -10.22 -1.78 -22.87
N THR A 25 -10.76 -2.96 -23.11
CA THR A 25 -10.49 -4.09 -22.20
C THR A 25 -8.99 -4.35 -22.13
N GLN A 26 -8.46 -4.48 -20.89
CA GLN A 26 -7.07 -4.90 -20.70
C GLN A 26 -6.94 -5.67 -19.38
N SER A 27 -5.98 -6.58 -19.36
CA SER A 27 -5.62 -7.32 -18.13
C SER A 27 -4.34 -6.72 -17.56
N ILE A 28 -4.36 -6.46 -16.27
CA ILE A 28 -3.21 -6.01 -15.48
C ILE A 28 -2.76 -7.24 -14.70
N THR A 29 -1.56 -7.73 -14.99
CA THR A 29 -1.04 -8.99 -14.45
C THR A 29 0.34 -8.77 -13.82
N GLY A 30 0.85 -9.78 -13.15
CA GLY A 30 2.19 -9.77 -12.57
C GLY A 30 2.21 -9.67 -11.06
N LEU A 31 1.04 -9.74 -10.41
CA LEU A 31 0.98 -9.93 -8.95
C LEU A 31 1.25 -11.41 -8.64
N GLU A 32 1.71 -11.70 -7.44
CA GLU A 32 1.92 -13.09 -7.00
C GLU A 32 0.65 -13.66 -6.35
N PHE A 33 -0.48 -12.93 -6.41
CA PHE A 33 -1.74 -13.31 -5.74
C PHE A 33 -2.93 -12.74 -6.52
N GLN A 34 -4.12 -13.29 -6.25
CA GLN A 34 -5.36 -12.66 -6.69
C GLN A 34 -5.65 -11.47 -5.77
N PRO A 35 -5.72 -10.25 -6.29
CA PRO A 35 -6.09 -9.14 -5.41
C PRO A 35 -7.57 -9.25 -5.01
N ASP A 36 -7.84 -9.09 -3.72
CA ASP A 36 -9.21 -9.06 -3.19
C ASP A 36 -9.63 -7.65 -2.81
N PHE A 37 -8.68 -6.72 -2.78
CA PHE A 37 -8.95 -5.30 -2.61
C PHE A 37 -8.02 -4.51 -3.50
N LEU A 38 -8.61 -3.67 -4.34
CA LEU A 38 -7.92 -2.76 -5.26
C LEU A 38 -8.21 -1.32 -4.86
N TRP A 39 -7.17 -0.52 -4.76
CA TRP A 39 -7.27 0.92 -4.58
C TRP A 39 -6.59 1.56 -5.78
N LEU A 40 -7.38 2.11 -6.70
CA LEU A 40 -6.95 2.58 -8.02
C LEU A 40 -6.93 4.11 -8.05
N LYS A 41 -5.90 4.69 -8.71
CA LYS A 41 -5.80 6.15 -8.82
C LYS A 41 -5.05 6.57 -10.08
N ALA A 42 -5.61 7.53 -10.80
CA ALA A 42 -4.90 8.22 -11.89
C ALA A 42 -3.80 9.09 -11.29
N ARG A 43 -2.60 8.99 -11.87
CA ARG A 43 -1.43 9.75 -11.39
C ARG A 43 -1.36 11.16 -11.99
N THR A 44 -2.02 11.37 -13.12
CA THR A 44 -2.02 12.67 -13.81
C THR A 44 -3.45 13.15 -14.04
N GLY A 45 -3.61 14.45 -14.20
CA GLY A 45 -4.91 15.08 -14.41
C GLY A 45 -5.64 15.29 -13.07
N ALA A 46 -6.23 16.46 -12.90
CA ALA A 46 -7.03 16.77 -11.72
C ALA A 46 -8.42 16.16 -11.85
N SER A 47 -9.07 15.92 -10.75
CA SER A 47 -10.47 15.49 -10.65
C SER A 47 -10.73 14.02 -10.93
N TYR A 48 -9.72 13.15 -10.81
CA TYR A 48 -9.91 11.70 -10.88
C TYR A 48 -9.95 11.14 -9.46
N SER A 49 -11.06 10.55 -9.09
CA SER A 49 -11.25 10.02 -7.73
C SER A 49 -10.38 8.78 -7.49
N HIS A 50 -10.20 8.44 -6.23
CA HIS A 50 -9.63 7.15 -5.81
C HIS A 50 -10.76 6.11 -5.83
N HIS A 51 -10.61 5.04 -6.59
CA HIS A 51 -11.61 3.97 -6.69
C HIS A 51 -11.21 2.77 -5.85
N LEU A 52 -12.08 2.34 -4.95
CA LEU A 52 -11.87 1.20 -4.05
C LEU A 52 -12.87 0.11 -4.42
N VAL A 53 -12.35 -1.04 -4.85
CA VAL A 53 -13.12 -2.20 -5.32
C VAL A 53 -12.65 -3.42 -4.54
N ASP A 54 -13.57 -4.29 -4.10
CA ASP A 54 -13.16 -5.51 -3.39
C ASP A 54 -14.02 -6.71 -3.74
N ALA A 55 -13.46 -7.89 -3.46
CA ALA A 55 -14.07 -9.17 -3.83
C ALA A 55 -15.33 -9.48 -3.03
N VAL A 56 -15.49 -8.94 -1.82
CA VAL A 56 -16.65 -9.21 -0.97
C VAL A 56 -17.88 -8.45 -1.49
N ARG A 57 -17.68 -7.21 -1.97
CA ARG A 57 -18.77 -6.42 -2.56
C ARG A 57 -19.01 -6.77 -4.03
N GLY A 58 -18.00 -7.34 -4.68
CA GLY A 58 -18.04 -7.68 -6.10
C GLY A 58 -17.30 -6.66 -6.96
N ASN A 59 -16.70 -7.14 -8.05
CA ASN A 59 -15.85 -6.34 -8.93
C ASN A 59 -16.54 -5.14 -9.57
N ASN A 60 -17.88 -5.20 -9.69
CA ASN A 60 -18.65 -4.10 -10.30
C ASN A 60 -19.11 -3.04 -9.30
N LYS A 61 -18.69 -3.12 -8.03
CA LYS A 61 -19.05 -2.16 -6.98
C LYS A 61 -17.84 -1.36 -6.57
N PHE A 62 -17.97 -0.04 -6.55
CA PHE A 62 -16.85 0.79 -6.12
C PHE A 62 -17.30 1.90 -5.17
N LEU A 63 -16.35 2.33 -4.36
CA LEU A 63 -16.47 3.48 -3.47
C LEU A 63 -15.29 4.41 -3.75
N MET A 64 -15.43 5.68 -3.42
CA MET A 64 -14.36 6.66 -3.65
C MET A 64 -13.88 7.22 -2.32
N SER A 65 -12.57 7.04 -2.00
CA SER A 65 -12.04 7.43 -0.68
C SER A 65 -12.10 8.93 -0.43
N ASN A 66 -12.06 9.73 -1.49
CA ASN A 66 -12.09 11.20 -1.40
C ASN A 66 -13.52 11.77 -1.38
N ARG A 67 -14.56 10.92 -1.35
CA ARG A 67 -15.96 11.37 -1.47
C ARG A 67 -16.84 10.74 -0.41
N THR A 68 -17.96 11.41 -0.15
CA THR A 68 -18.98 10.91 0.80
C THR A 68 -20.10 10.15 0.11
N ASP A 69 -20.01 9.94 -1.19
CA ASP A 69 -21.06 9.27 -1.98
C ASP A 69 -21.32 7.83 -1.51
N ALA A 70 -22.52 7.36 -1.75
CA ALA A 70 -22.89 5.95 -1.60
C ALA A 70 -22.15 5.11 -2.65
N GLU A 71 -22.11 3.79 -2.41
CA GLU A 71 -21.53 2.81 -3.32
C GLU A 71 -22.14 2.94 -4.71
N GLN A 72 -21.29 2.91 -5.72
CA GLN A 72 -21.70 3.00 -7.11
C GLN A 72 -21.42 1.68 -7.83
N THR A 73 -22.03 1.52 -8.99
CA THR A 73 -21.92 0.31 -9.81
C THR A 73 -21.43 0.69 -11.21
N SER A 74 -20.43 -0.02 -11.69
CA SER A 74 -20.00 0.04 -13.08
C SER A 74 -19.71 -1.36 -13.58
N THR A 75 -20.14 -1.68 -14.79
CA THR A 75 -19.90 -2.98 -15.40
C THR A 75 -18.70 -2.97 -16.34
N ASP A 76 -18.06 -1.81 -16.53
CA ASP A 76 -16.92 -1.70 -17.44
C ASP A 76 -15.69 -1.00 -16.85
N GLN A 77 -15.62 -0.90 -15.52
CA GLN A 77 -14.40 -0.48 -14.81
C GLN A 77 -13.58 -1.72 -14.46
N VAL A 78 -13.65 -2.21 -13.23
CA VAL A 78 -13.02 -3.51 -12.90
C VAL A 78 -14.01 -4.61 -13.27
N THR A 79 -13.61 -5.50 -14.19
CA THR A 79 -14.53 -6.53 -14.71
C THR A 79 -14.21 -7.92 -14.15
N ALA A 80 -13.01 -8.13 -13.61
CA ALA A 80 -12.66 -9.42 -12.97
C ALA A 80 -11.44 -9.25 -12.07
N PHE A 81 -11.39 -10.05 -11.02
CA PHE A 81 -10.17 -10.35 -10.27
C PHE A 81 -9.60 -11.64 -10.87
N THR A 82 -8.29 -11.68 -11.14
CA THR A 82 -7.63 -12.87 -11.71
C THR A 82 -6.56 -13.38 -10.74
N SER A 83 -6.05 -14.57 -11.00
CA SER A 83 -5.09 -15.22 -10.07
C SER A 83 -3.80 -14.42 -9.88
N ASP A 84 -3.48 -13.51 -10.82
CA ASP A 84 -2.25 -12.72 -10.80
C ASP A 84 -2.50 -11.25 -11.12
N GLY A 85 -3.73 -10.77 -10.87
CA GLY A 85 -4.06 -9.39 -11.19
C GLY A 85 -5.55 -9.12 -11.33
N PHE A 86 -5.92 -8.28 -12.30
CA PHE A 86 -7.31 -7.89 -12.52
C PHE A 86 -7.53 -7.46 -13.96
N THR A 87 -8.78 -7.47 -14.40
CA THR A 87 -9.15 -7.04 -15.74
C THR A 87 -9.99 -5.76 -15.66
N LEU A 88 -9.68 -4.83 -16.54
CA LEU A 88 -10.42 -3.58 -16.71
C LEU A 88 -11.21 -3.63 -18.02
N GLY A 89 -12.40 -3.05 -18.02
CA GLY A 89 -13.16 -2.78 -19.23
C GLY A 89 -12.77 -1.45 -19.85
N ALA A 90 -13.59 -0.95 -20.76
CA ALA A 90 -13.29 0.30 -21.47
C ALA A 90 -13.42 1.55 -20.60
N ASP A 91 -14.08 1.45 -19.46
CA ASP A 91 -14.28 2.57 -18.53
C ASP A 91 -14.94 3.76 -19.24
N SER A 92 -15.95 3.46 -20.05
CA SER A 92 -16.59 4.44 -20.93
C SER A 92 -18.08 4.62 -20.65
N ALA A 93 -18.63 3.89 -19.67
CA ALA A 93 -20.05 3.89 -19.38
C ALA A 93 -20.30 3.85 -17.87
N GLY A 94 -21.25 4.64 -17.42
CA GLY A 94 -21.65 4.65 -16.02
C GLY A 94 -21.14 5.88 -15.26
N PRO A 95 -21.34 5.90 -13.96
CA PRO A 95 -20.87 7.03 -13.15
C PRO A 95 -19.35 7.01 -13.04
N ASN A 96 -18.76 8.20 -13.08
CA ASN A 96 -17.30 8.38 -12.93
C ASN A 96 -16.51 7.56 -13.94
N ASP A 97 -16.95 7.63 -15.22
CA ASP A 97 -16.26 6.98 -16.32
C ASP A 97 -14.88 7.63 -16.58
N ARG A 98 -13.98 6.85 -17.17
CA ARG A 98 -12.60 7.25 -17.52
C ARG A 98 -11.70 7.51 -16.32
N GLU A 99 -12.07 7.06 -15.12
CA GLU A 99 -11.27 7.30 -13.92
C GLU A 99 -10.26 6.18 -13.61
N VAL A 100 -10.49 4.96 -14.17
CA VAL A 100 -9.58 3.83 -13.91
C VAL A 100 -8.88 3.29 -15.16
N ASN A 101 -9.36 3.62 -16.38
CA ASN A 101 -8.76 3.07 -17.60
C ASN A 101 -8.74 4.06 -18.78
N GLU A 102 -8.73 5.36 -18.54
CA GLU A 102 -8.69 6.33 -19.63
C GLU A 102 -7.43 6.15 -20.48
N ASN A 103 -7.60 6.24 -21.81
CA ASN A 103 -6.51 6.01 -22.75
C ASN A 103 -5.29 6.91 -22.48
N SER A 104 -4.11 6.30 -22.45
CA SER A 104 -2.82 6.96 -22.22
C SER A 104 -2.63 7.57 -20.84
N ARG A 105 -3.52 7.25 -19.87
CA ARG A 105 -3.46 7.78 -18.51
C ARG A 105 -2.54 6.91 -17.64
N PRO A 106 -1.47 7.47 -17.03
CA PRO A 106 -0.69 6.72 -16.05
C PRO A 106 -1.49 6.48 -14.77
N MET A 107 -1.48 5.25 -14.31
CA MET A 107 -2.30 4.79 -13.18
C MET A 107 -1.41 4.10 -12.15
N VAL A 108 -1.91 4.03 -10.92
CA VAL A 108 -1.38 3.16 -9.86
C VAL A 108 -2.54 2.34 -9.29
N ALA A 109 -2.25 1.08 -9.00
CA ALA A 109 -3.14 0.18 -8.25
C ALA A 109 -2.37 -0.34 -7.04
N TRP A 110 -2.91 -0.13 -5.85
CA TRP A 110 -2.44 -0.77 -4.63
C TRP A 110 -3.37 -1.96 -4.39
N CYS A 111 -2.79 -3.14 -4.23
CA CYS A 111 -3.49 -4.43 -4.30
C CYS A 111 -3.24 -5.24 -3.03
N TRP A 112 -4.29 -5.71 -2.40
CA TRP A 112 -4.20 -6.53 -1.18
C TRP A 112 -4.87 -7.89 -1.39
N ASP A 113 -4.27 -8.92 -0.82
CA ASP A 113 -4.82 -10.26 -0.72
C ASP A 113 -5.63 -10.37 0.57
N ALA A 114 -6.85 -10.91 0.48
CA ALA A 114 -7.68 -11.18 1.66
C ALA A 114 -8.04 -12.67 1.74
N ASN A 115 -9.05 -13.14 1.07
CA ASN A 115 -9.40 -14.57 0.98
C ASN A 115 -10.64 -14.73 0.08
N GLY A 116 -10.64 -14.03 -1.04
CA GLY A 116 -11.71 -14.14 -2.02
C GLY A 116 -13.02 -13.45 -1.60
N ALA A 117 -14.12 -14.01 -2.04
CA ALA A 117 -15.44 -13.40 -1.88
C ALA A 117 -15.97 -13.39 -0.45
N GLY A 118 -15.29 -14.07 0.46
CA GLY A 118 -15.64 -14.08 1.87
C GLY A 118 -16.68 -15.13 2.23
N SER A 119 -16.88 -15.30 3.52
CA SER A 119 -17.83 -16.25 4.08
C SER A 119 -18.54 -15.65 5.28
N SER A 120 -19.64 -16.27 5.70
CA SER A 120 -20.43 -15.80 6.84
C SER A 120 -19.64 -15.90 8.13
N ASN A 121 -19.67 -14.80 8.90
CA ASN A 121 -18.98 -14.72 10.20
C ASN A 121 -19.99 -14.29 11.28
N GLY A 122 -20.10 -15.05 12.35
CA GLY A 122 -21.02 -14.82 13.46
C GLY A 122 -20.35 -14.42 14.77
N ASP A 123 -19.10 -13.98 14.74
CA ASP A 123 -18.37 -13.61 15.97
C ASP A 123 -18.93 -12.33 16.62
N GLY A 124 -19.65 -11.52 15.86
CA GLY A 124 -20.30 -10.31 16.36
C GLY A 124 -21.75 -10.54 16.76
N SER A 125 -22.38 -9.48 17.26
CA SER A 125 -23.80 -9.52 17.57
C SER A 125 -24.67 -9.49 16.30
N ILE A 126 -24.06 -9.08 15.18
CA ILE A 126 -24.68 -9.18 13.85
C ILE A 126 -23.79 -9.99 12.94
N THR A 127 -24.41 -10.69 11.99
CA THR A 127 -23.66 -11.49 11.01
C THR A 127 -23.01 -10.59 9.98
N SER A 128 -21.76 -10.88 9.64
CA SER A 128 -21.02 -10.21 8.57
C SER A 128 -20.59 -11.23 7.51
N THR A 129 -20.27 -10.76 6.31
CA THR A 129 -19.54 -11.56 5.30
C THR A 129 -18.11 -11.09 5.33
N VAL A 130 -17.17 -12.01 5.59
CA VAL A 130 -15.78 -11.66 5.86
C VAL A 130 -14.84 -12.41 4.92
N SER A 131 -13.94 -11.67 4.30
CA SER A 131 -12.77 -12.19 3.60
C SER A 131 -11.55 -11.76 4.42
N ALA A 132 -10.76 -12.72 4.91
CA ALA A 132 -9.67 -12.39 5.85
C ALA A 132 -8.42 -13.21 5.54
N ASN A 133 -7.30 -12.51 5.38
CA ASN A 133 -5.98 -13.11 5.34
C ASN A 133 -5.32 -12.91 6.70
N THR A 134 -5.34 -13.96 7.52
CA THR A 134 -4.80 -13.90 8.88
C THR A 134 -3.28 -13.83 8.89
N THR A 135 -2.62 -14.31 7.82
CA THR A 135 -1.15 -14.21 7.69
C THR A 135 -0.73 -12.77 7.43
N ALA A 136 -1.42 -12.08 6.50
CA ALA A 136 -1.10 -10.70 6.14
C ALA A 136 -1.75 -9.68 7.09
N GLY A 137 -2.68 -10.11 7.93
CA GLY A 137 -3.35 -9.21 8.88
C GLY A 137 -4.32 -8.25 8.22
N PHE A 138 -4.99 -8.68 7.14
CA PHE A 138 -5.94 -7.82 6.41
C PHE A 138 -7.28 -8.51 6.24
N SER A 139 -8.38 -7.79 6.47
CA SER A 139 -9.72 -8.34 6.20
C SER A 139 -10.70 -7.29 5.70
N ILE A 140 -11.69 -7.79 4.97
CA ILE A 140 -12.81 -7.04 4.41
C ILE A 140 -14.07 -7.64 5.02
N ALA A 141 -14.89 -6.81 5.67
CA ALA A 141 -16.16 -7.27 6.24
C ALA A 141 -17.30 -6.41 5.71
N THR A 142 -18.37 -7.05 5.21
CA THR A 142 -19.60 -6.35 4.85
C THR A 142 -20.73 -6.81 5.77
N TYR A 143 -21.61 -5.87 6.12
CA TYR A 143 -22.70 -6.14 7.07
C TYR A 143 -23.77 -5.07 6.93
N THR A 144 -24.91 -5.28 7.60
CA THR A 144 -25.97 -4.25 7.72
C THR A 144 -26.05 -3.85 9.18
N GLU A 145 -25.83 -2.57 9.45
CA GLU A 145 -25.90 -2.08 10.82
C GLU A 145 -27.37 -1.95 11.27
N PRO A 146 -27.65 -2.10 12.58
CA PRO A 146 -29.00 -1.90 13.09
C PRO A 146 -29.41 -0.42 13.04
N SER A 147 -30.67 -0.14 13.34
CA SER A 147 -31.18 1.23 13.31
C SER A 147 -30.70 2.08 14.49
N SER A 148 -30.26 1.45 15.59
CA SER A 148 -29.82 2.16 16.78
C SER A 148 -29.06 1.22 17.70
N GLY A 149 -28.41 1.77 18.73
CA GLY A 149 -27.73 1.02 19.77
C GLY A 149 -26.31 0.68 19.43
N THR A 150 -25.72 -0.21 20.20
CA THR A 150 -24.36 -0.69 20.00
C THR A 150 -24.40 -2.11 19.44
N TYR A 151 -23.56 -2.38 18.47
CA TYR A 151 -23.48 -3.71 17.83
C TYR A 151 -22.00 -4.09 17.66
N THR A 152 -21.75 -5.36 17.44
CA THR A 152 -20.39 -5.86 17.17
C THR A 152 -20.37 -6.64 15.86
N VAL A 153 -19.20 -6.61 15.20
CA VAL A 153 -18.98 -7.18 13.85
C VAL A 153 -17.71 -8.04 13.91
N GLY A 154 -17.83 -9.29 13.47
CA GLY A 154 -16.66 -10.15 13.32
C GLY A 154 -15.79 -9.70 12.15
N HIS A 155 -14.46 -9.72 12.33
CA HIS A 155 -13.51 -9.32 11.28
C HIS A 155 -12.61 -10.46 10.80
N GLY A 156 -12.62 -11.61 11.47
CA GLY A 156 -11.96 -12.83 11.00
C GLY A 156 -10.44 -12.88 11.11
N LEU A 157 -9.79 -11.88 11.70
CA LEU A 157 -8.31 -11.81 11.72
C LEU A 157 -7.67 -12.68 12.81
N GLY A 158 -8.38 -12.96 13.91
CA GLY A 158 -7.79 -13.69 15.01
C GLY A 158 -6.85 -12.89 15.90
N VAL A 159 -6.56 -11.66 15.52
CA VAL A 159 -5.71 -10.71 16.27
C VAL A 159 -6.38 -9.34 16.26
N VAL A 160 -5.99 -8.47 17.19
CA VAL A 160 -6.62 -7.14 17.34
C VAL A 160 -6.20 -6.24 16.17
N PRO A 161 -7.16 -5.68 15.40
CA PRO A 161 -6.80 -4.71 14.38
C PRO A 161 -6.13 -3.45 14.95
N SER A 162 -5.09 -3.01 14.28
CA SER A 162 -4.39 -1.75 14.60
C SER A 162 -5.06 -0.55 13.91
N MET A 163 -5.75 -0.81 12.80
CA MET A 163 -6.47 0.22 12.06
C MET A 163 -7.75 -0.38 11.46
N ILE A 164 -8.84 0.38 11.51
CA ILE A 164 -10.13 -0.03 10.92
C ILE A 164 -10.66 1.16 10.12
N ILE A 165 -11.04 0.92 8.88
CA ILE A 165 -11.66 1.92 8.01
C ILE A 165 -13.09 1.48 7.72
N LEU A 166 -14.07 2.31 8.07
CA LEU A 166 -15.50 2.01 7.90
C LEU A 166 -16.12 2.95 6.87
N LYS A 167 -17.05 2.43 6.07
CA LYS A 167 -17.81 3.27 5.14
C LYS A 167 -19.25 2.77 5.03
N PRO A 168 -20.25 3.65 5.29
CA PRO A 168 -21.63 3.36 4.91
C PRO A 168 -21.75 3.28 3.38
N ARG A 169 -22.25 2.15 2.87
CA ARG A 169 -22.33 1.88 1.43
C ARG A 169 -23.63 2.39 0.81
N SER A 170 -24.75 2.29 1.55
CA SER A 170 -26.07 2.58 1.00
C SER A 170 -26.56 4.01 1.27
N ALA A 171 -25.72 4.85 1.90
CA ALA A 171 -26.09 6.24 2.23
C ALA A 171 -25.05 7.19 1.66
N SER A 172 -25.51 8.28 1.01
CA SER A 172 -24.66 9.38 0.56
C SER A 172 -24.55 10.44 1.64
N GLY A 173 -23.49 11.23 1.56
CA GLY A 173 -23.19 12.27 2.56
C GLY A 173 -22.41 11.75 3.76
N GLU A 174 -22.04 10.47 3.76
CA GLU A 174 -21.44 9.82 4.90
C GLU A 174 -19.92 9.73 4.74
N ASN A 175 -19.22 10.06 5.81
CA ASN A 175 -17.75 10.05 5.82
C ASN A 175 -17.19 8.61 5.84
N TRP A 176 -15.95 8.49 5.43
CA TRP A 176 -15.09 7.34 5.72
C TRP A 176 -14.50 7.52 7.11
N ILE A 177 -14.74 6.61 7.99
CA ILE A 177 -14.33 6.72 9.41
C ILE A 177 -13.09 5.85 9.62
N VAL A 178 -12.07 6.40 10.27
CA VAL A 178 -10.82 5.70 10.53
C VAL A 178 -10.54 5.62 12.02
N TYR A 179 -10.40 4.41 12.52
CA TYR A 179 -9.76 4.13 13.80
C TYR A 179 -8.29 3.80 13.55
N HIS A 180 -7.42 4.27 14.40
CA HIS A 180 -6.01 3.88 14.45
C HIS A 180 -5.61 3.76 15.91
N LYS A 181 -4.81 2.74 16.25
CA LYS A 181 -4.48 2.39 17.66
C LYS A 181 -3.86 3.55 18.44
N ASP A 182 -3.18 4.47 17.74
CA ASP A 182 -2.51 5.61 18.39
C ASP A 182 -3.38 6.87 18.47
N LEU A 183 -4.67 6.80 18.07
CA LEU A 183 -5.60 7.93 18.27
C LEU A 183 -6.25 7.90 19.65
N GLY A 184 -6.22 6.78 20.33
CA GLY A 184 -6.80 6.63 21.67
C GLY A 184 -7.17 5.19 21.95
N SER A 185 -7.13 4.81 23.22
CA SER A 185 -7.47 3.44 23.63
C SER A 185 -8.97 3.18 23.47
N VAL A 186 -9.31 1.95 23.07
CA VAL A 186 -10.71 1.51 22.94
C VAL A 186 -11.24 1.12 24.32
N PRO A 187 -12.45 1.53 24.74
CA PRO A 187 -13.44 2.32 23.97
C PRO A 187 -12.98 3.75 23.68
N THR A 188 -13.31 4.27 22.49
CA THR A 188 -12.82 5.59 22.09
C THR A 188 -13.91 6.46 21.45
N THR A 189 -13.80 7.77 21.71
CA THR A 189 -14.56 8.80 21.01
C THR A 189 -13.79 9.38 19.82
N HIS A 190 -12.50 9.04 19.67
CA HIS A 190 -11.62 9.66 18.69
C HIS A 190 -11.56 8.87 17.38
N GLY A 191 -11.43 9.59 16.27
CA GLY A 191 -11.22 8.99 14.96
C GLY A 191 -10.83 10.07 13.96
N LEU A 192 -10.58 9.65 12.72
CA LEU A 192 -10.28 10.54 11.60
C LEU A 192 -11.25 10.25 10.45
N TYR A 193 -11.34 11.18 9.51
CA TYR A 193 -12.08 10.96 8.26
C TYR A 193 -11.06 10.81 7.13
N LEU A 194 -11.14 9.69 6.40
CA LEU A 194 -10.23 9.43 5.26
C LEU A 194 -10.47 10.44 4.12
N ASN A 195 -11.69 10.90 3.97
CA ASN A 195 -12.10 11.81 2.89
C ASN A 195 -11.90 13.30 3.26
N SER A 196 -11.11 13.61 4.30
CA SER A 196 -11.06 14.99 4.81
C SER A 196 -9.69 15.36 5.35
N THR A 197 -9.38 16.66 5.26
CA THR A 197 -8.20 17.25 5.91
C THR A 197 -8.42 17.54 7.39
N ALA A 198 -9.64 17.32 7.90
CA ALA A 198 -9.99 17.69 9.27
C ALA A 198 -9.10 17.00 10.31
N ALA A 199 -8.93 17.66 11.41
CA ALA A 199 -8.24 17.11 12.59
C ALA A 199 -9.00 15.91 13.16
N LYS A 200 -8.34 15.18 14.03
CA LYS A 200 -8.94 14.09 14.80
C LYS A 200 -10.25 14.58 15.46
N PHE A 201 -11.33 13.90 15.15
CA PHE A 201 -12.62 14.25 15.73
C PHE A 201 -12.79 13.60 17.12
N THR A 202 -13.71 14.15 17.89
CA THR A 202 -14.17 13.58 19.16
C THR A 202 -15.70 13.50 19.09
N SER A 203 -16.25 12.30 19.11
CA SER A 203 -17.70 12.08 19.10
C SER A 203 -18.30 12.30 20.50
N GLY A 204 -19.62 12.46 20.58
CA GLY A 204 -20.33 12.72 21.83
C GLY A 204 -20.23 11.58 22.85
N SER A 205 -20.08 10.35 22.36
CA SER A 205 -19.83 9.18 23.21
C SER A 205 -18.97 8.19 22.39
N ASN A 206 -18.58 7.09 23.02
CA ASN A 206 -17.71 6.11 22.35
C ASN A 206 -18.36 5.59 21.07
N TRP A 207 -17.75 5.88 19.92
CA TRP A 207 -18.21 5.35 18.65
C TRP A 207 -17.66 3.94 18.42
N LEU A 208 -16.43 3.68 18.85
CA LEU A 208 -15.82 2.35 18.82
C LEU A 208 -15.77 1.84 20.26
N THR A 209 -16.56 0.81 20.54
CA THR A 209 -16.81 0.37 21.92
C THR A 209 -15.96 -0.82 22.35
N GLU A 210 -15.52 -1.63 21.36
CA GLU A 210 -14.53 -2.69 21.62
C GLU A 210 -13.74 -2.94 20.35
N ASN A 211 -12.57 -3.52 20.52
CA ASN A 211 -11.69 -3.96 19.43
C ASN A 211 -10.88 -5.13 19.98
N THR A 212 -11.24 -6.33 19.59
CA THR A 212 -10.72 -7.58 20.16
C THR A 212 -10.09 -8.43 19.09
N THR A 213 -9.68 -9.66 19.42
CA THR A 213 -9.13 -10.59 18.44
C THR A 213 -10.21 -11.16 17.50
N ALA A 214 -11.49 -11.05 17.87
CA ALA A 214 -12.57 -11.64 17.08
C ALA A 214 -13.45 -10.60 16.39
N ARG A 215 -13.64 -9.42 17.01
CA ARG A 215 -14.64 -8.47 16.54
C ARG A 215 -14.36 -7.03 17.01
N PHE A 216 -14.99 -6.07 16.35
CA PHE A 216 -15.03 -4.68 16.81
C PHE A 216 -16.48 -4.26 17.08
N GLY A 217 -16.68 -3.25 17.94
CA GLY A 217 -18.02 -2.79 18.32
C GLY A 217 -18.23 -1.32 17.96
N VAL A 218 -19.41 -0.98 17.46
CA VAL A 218 -19.74 0.38 16.99
C VAL A 218 -21.07 0.84 17.63
N THR A 219 -21.16 2.14 17.96
CA THR A 219 -22.39 2.77 18.41
C THR A 219 -23.02 3.57 17.27
N VAL A 220 -24.21 3.17 16.84
CA VAL A 220 -24.97 3.86 15.80
C VAL A 220 -25.25 5.32 16.20
N GLY A 221 -25.15 6.23 15.24
CA GLY A 221 -25.47 7.64 15.44
C GLY A 221 -24.30 8.47 15.95
N GLN A 222 -23.16 7.84 16.23
CA GLN A 222 -21.96 8.60 16.59
C GLN A 222 -21.13 8.95 15.36
N VAL A 223 -20.96 8.00 14.44
CA VAL A 223 -20.18 8.19 13.21
C VAL A 223 -20.84 7.53 11.99
N THR A 224 -21.89 6.72 12.21
CA THR A 224 -22.66 6.06 11.15
C THR A 224 -24.14 6.33 11.35
N PRO A 225 -24.93 6.38 10.27
CA PRO A 225 -26.32 6.83 10.39
C PRO A 225 -27.32 5.78 10.90
N GLY A 226 -26.98 4.50 10.87
CA GLY A 226 -27.89 3.40 11.19
C GLY A 226 -28.69 2.93 10.02
N SER A 227 -29.08 1.64 10.05
CA SER A 227 -29.88 0.98 8.99
C SER A 227 -29.20 1.02 7.63
N THR A 228 -27.88 1.07 7.56
CA THR A 228 -27.13 1.10 6.29
C THR A 228 -26.31 -0.16 6.12
N THR A 229 -26.09 -0.53 4.86
CA THR A 229 -25.08 -1.54 4.56
C THR A 229 -23.69 -0.88 4.68
N MET A 230 -22.75 -1.64 5.20
CA MET A 230 -21.42 -1.13 5.57
C MET A 230 -20.33 -1.96 4.92
N VAL A 231 -19.15 -1.38 4.79
CA VAL A 231 -17.92 -2.14 4.59
C VAL A 231 -16.90 -1.67 5.64
N ALA A 232 -16.14 -2.65 6.15
CA ALA A 232 -15.03 -2.41 7.07
C ALA A 232 -13.78 -3.05 6.48
N TYR A 233 -12.69 -2.28 6.41
CA TYR A 233 -11.36 -2.78 6.09
C TYR A 233 -10.56 -2.76 7.40
N SER A 234 -10.14 -3.93 7.85
CA SER A 234 -9.42 -4.06 9.13
C SER A 234 -7.99 -4.53 8.88
N PHE A 235 -7.04 -3.87 9.53
CA PHE A 235 -5.62 -4.14 9.37
C PHE A 235 -5.00 -4.39 10.72
N ALA A 236 -4.28 -5.52 10.84
CA ALA A 236 -3.52 -5.88 12.03
C ALA A 236 -2.03 -5.80 11.72
N GLU A 237 -1.24 -5.47 12.71
CA GLU A 237 0.22 -5.40 12.57
C GLU A 237 0.79 -6.81 12.48
N VAL A 238 1.69 -7.02 11.51
CA VAL A 238 2.43 -8.27 11.32
C VAL A 238 3.92 -7.95 11.33
N GLU A 239 4.64 -8.53 12.27
CA GLU A 239 6.07 -8.26 12.48
C GLU A 239 6.88 -8.50 11.20
N GLY A 240 7.66 -7.49 10.79
CA GLY A 240 8.49 -7.56 9.60
C GLY A 240 7.77 -7.29 8.28
N TYR A 241 6.44 -7.14 8.31
CA TYR A 241 5.64 -6.95 7.09
C TYR A 241 4.80 -5.69 7.14
N SER A 242 4.10 -5.44 8.24
CA SER A 242 3.28 -4.23 8.36
C SER A 242 3.46 -3.58 9.73
N LYS A 243 3.39 -2.25 9.74
CA LYS A 243 3.59 -1.48 10.97
C LYS A 243 2.61 -0.33 11.03
N PHE A 244 2.02 -0.13 12.21
CA PHE A 244 1.12 0.97 12.53
C PHE A 244 1.70 1.71 13.71
N GLY A 245 1.76 3.03 13.63
CA GLY A 245 2.35 3.79 14.71
C GLY A 245 2.14 5.29 14.54
N SER A 246 2.88 6.04 15.33
CA SER A 246 2.83 7.50 15.28
C SER A 246 4.24 8.07 15.46
N TYR A 247 4.41 9.31 15.00
CA TYR A 247 5.62 10.09 15.25
C TYR A 247 5.25 11.55 15.47
N THR A 248 6.16 12.31 16.05
CA THR A 248 5.97 13.75 16.27
C THR A 248 6.88 14.50 15.31
N GLY A 249 6.29 15.45 14.58
CA GLY A 249 7.05 16.33 13.69
C GLY A 249 7.96 17.27 14.47
N ASN A 250 9.10 17.61 13.86
CA ASN A 250 10.04 18.54 14.48
C ASN A 250 10.23 19.86 13.71
N GLY A 251 9.55 20.02 12.57
CA GLY A 251 9.61 21.24 11.76
C GLY A 251 10.96 21.45 11.07
N SER A 252 11.79 20.42 10.96
CA SER A 252 13.15 20.53 10.43
C SER A 252 13.32 19.64 9.20
N ALA A 253 14.16 20.06 8.26
CA ALA A 253 14.56 19.21 7.13
C ALA A 253 15.38 18.01 7.59
N ASP A 254 15.94 18.05 8.78
CA ASP A 254 16.49 16.88 9.46
C ASP A 254 15.38 16.33 10.39
N GLY A 255 14.34 15.76 9.76
CA GLY A 255 13.14 15.33 10.45
C GLY A 255 13.30 14.05 11.25
N PRO A 256 12.24 13.63 11.94
CA PRO A 256 12.31 12.44 12.76
C PRO A 256 12.50 11.17 11.94
N PHE A 257 13.23 10.21 12.50
CA PHE A 257 13.31 8.85 11.97
C PHE A 257 12.24 8.00 12.65
N THR A 258 11.47 7.27 11.85
CA THR A 258 10.40 6.39 12.33
C THR A 258 10.78 4.95 12.01
N TYR A 259 10.95 4.16 13.07
CA TYR A 259 11.33 2.75 12.97
C TYR A 259 10.12 1.88 12.64
N THR A 260 10.21 1.07 11.60
CA THR A 260 9.16 0.09 11.23
C THR A 260 9.62 -1.35 11.44
N GLY A 261 10.93 -1.60 11.49
CA GLY A 261 11.49 -2.95 11.54
C GLY A 261 11.77 -3.55 10.17
N PHE A 262 11.48 -2.82 9.10
CA PHE A 262 11.67 -3.23 7.71
C PHE A 262 11.77 -1.98 6.83
N SER A 263 12.17 -2.17 5.58
CA SER A 263 12.18 -1.10 4.58
C SER A 263 10.78 -0.96 3.99
N PRO A 264 10.02 0.10 4.29
CA PRO A 264 8.66 0.20 3.75
C PRO A 264 8.68 0.37 2.24
N SER A 265 7.77 -0.32 1.55
CA SER A 265 7.51 -0.10 0.13
C SER A 265 6.28 0.78 -0.09
N TRP A 266 5.44 0.91 0.92
CA TRP A 266 4.22 1.70 0.89
C TRP A 266 3.98 2.29 2.29
N ILE A 267 3.62 3.58 2.32
CA ILE A 267 3.33 4.26 3.59
C ILE A 267 2.14 5.18 3.38
N MET A 268 1.14 5.08 4.24
CA MET A 268 0.06 6.06 4.33
C MET A 268 0.16 6.78 5.67
N MET A 269 0.04 8.09 5.68
CA MET A 269 0.18 8.86 6.91
C MET A 269 -0.78 10.05 6.97
N LYS A 270 -1.07 10.52 8.18
CA LYS A 270 -2.00 11.63 8.43
C LYS A 270 -1.63 12.39 9.69
N ASP A 271 -1.58 13.70 9.56
CA ASP A 271 -1.51 14.61 10.71
C ASP A 271 -2.80 14.47 11.54
N THR A 272 -2.69 14.26 12.83
CA THR A 272 -3.87 14.18 13.72
C THR A 272 -4.51 15.55 13.93
N ASP A 273 -3.80 16.62 13.60
CA ASP A 273 -4.38 17.96 13.45
C ASP A 273 -4.88 18.12 12.00
N THR A 274 -4.91 19.31 11.47
CA THR A 274 -5.42 19.56 10.12
C THR A 274 -4.35 19.31 9.07
N GLY A 275 -4.67 18.51 8.04
CA GLY A 275 -3.73 18.22 6.95
C GLY A 275 -4.27 17.11 6.06
N ASP A 276 -3.66 16.93 4.91
CA ASP A 276 -4.03 15.86 3.99
C ASP A 276 -3.53 14.50 4.48
N TRP A 277 -4.19 13.44 4.06
CA TRP A 277 -3.64 12.10 4.04
C TRP A 277 -2.64 12.02 2.90
N LEU A 278 -1.52 11.36 3.10
CA LEU A 278 -0.49 11.19 2.06
C LEU A 278 -0.15 9.70 1.91
N ILE A 279 -0.04 9.26 0.64
CA ILE A 279 0.45 7.92 0.31
C ILE A 279 1.74 8.06 -0.50
N TYR A 280 2.79 7.40 -0.04
CA TYR A 280 4.07 7.23 -0.74
C TYR A 280 4.26 5.74 -1.04
N ASP A 281 4.88 5.44 -2.18
CA ASP A 281 5.31 4.06 -2.47
C ASP A 281 6.56 4.05 -3.35
N THR A 282 7.31 2.96 -3.29
CA THR A 282 8.58 2.82 -3.99
C THR A 282 8.40 2.49 -5.47
N SER A 283 7.20 2.09 -5.90
CA SER A 283 6.94 1.82 -7.33
C SER A 283 6.84 3.13 -8.11
N ARG A 284 6.30 4.19 -7.50
CA ARG A 284 6.26 5.53 -8.10
C ARG A 284 7.52 6.34 -7.80
N ASN A 285 8.23 6.01 -6.72
CA ASN A 285 9.44 6.69 -6.27
C ASN A 285 10.60 5.69 -6.26
N LEU A 286 11.22 5.50 -7.40
CA LEU A 286 12.29 4.49 -7.56
C LEU A 286 13.56 4.81 -6.77
N TYR A 287 13.70 6.04 -6.35
CA TYR A 287 14.92 6.52 -5.68
C TYR A 287 14.56 7.32 -4.42
N ASN A 288 15.42 7.27 -3.43
CA ASN A 288 15.40 8.28 -2.37
C ASN A 288 15.94 9.59 -2.94
N LEU A 289 15.38 10.70 -2.60
CA LEU A 289 14.25 10.90 -1.68
C LEU A 289 12.92 10.59 -2.38
N SER A 290 12.00 9.96 -1.64
CA SER A 290 10.66 9.69 -2.16
C SER A 290 9.83 10.96 -2.05
N GLY A 291 9.59 11.60 -3.20
CA GLY A 291 8.89 12.88 -3.24
C GLY A 291 7.49 12.83 -3.83
N SER A 292 7.16 11.81 -4.62
CA SER A 292 5.83 11.71 -5.25
C SER A 292 4.80 11.14 -4.27
N TYR A 293 3.68 11.82 -4.12
CA TYR A 293 2.62 11.40 -3.20
C TYR A 293 1.25 11.52 -3.84
N LEU A 294 0.29 10.77 -3.33
CA LEU A 294 -1.13 10.88 -3.66
C LEU A 294 -1.91 11.09 -2.36
N GLN A 295 -3.07 11.74 -2.49
CA GLN A 295 -3.86 12.17 -1.34
C GLN A 295 -5.23 11.47 -1.34
N PRO A 296 -5.44 10.46 -0.50
CA PRO A 296 -6.71 9.73 -0.43
C PRO A 296 -7.95 10.59 -0.24
N ASN A 297 -7.79 11.76 0.33
CA ASN A 297 -8.92 12.65 0.67
C ASN A 297 -9.30 13.61 -0.45
N ASN A 298 -8.60 13.60 -1.59
CA ASN A 298 -8.97 14.48 -2.71
C ASN A 298 -8.74 13.79 -4.07
N ALA A 299 -9.13 14.46 -5.14
CA ALA A 299 -9.06 13.92 -6.50
C ALA A 299 -7.84 14.43 -7.29
N ASP A 300 -6.93 15.12 -6.62
CA ASP A 300 -5.79 15.75 -7.28
C ASP A 300 -4.85 14.73 -7.92
N ALA A 301 -4.11 15.18 -8.91
CA ALA A 301 -3.02 14.42 -9.51
C ALA A 301 -1.89 14.21 -8.49
N GLU A 302 -0.97 13.33 -8.85
CA GLU A 302 0.24 13.08 -8.05
C GLU A 302 0.97 14.39 -7.79
N GLY A 303 1.18 14.69 -6.52
CA GLY A 303 1.98 15.81 -6.08
C GLY A 303 3.44 15.42 -5.94
N THR A 304 4.34 16.38 -5.93
CA THR A 304 5.78 16.14 -5.78
C THR A 304 6.38 17.13 -4.79
N GLU A 305 7.08 16.62 -3.81
CA GLU A 305 7.91 17.40 -2.88
C GLU A 305 9.39 17.14 -3.18
N SER A 306 10.17 18.20 -3.27
CA SER A 306 11.59 18.09 -3.61
C SER A 306 12.38 17.27 -2.59
N ASN A 307 11.95 17.29 -1.33
CA ASN A 307 12.59 16.55 -0.24
C ASN A 307 11.47 15.90 0.61
N GLY A 308 10.88 14.82 0.11
CA GLY A 308 9.75 14.16 0.80
C GLY A 308 10.19 13.36 2.01
N ILE A 309 10.39 12.07 1.78
CA ILE A 309 10.83 11.13 2.83
C ILE A 309 11.99 10.27 2.29
N ASP A 310 12.88 9.87 3.19
CA ASP A 310 13.82 8.77 2.94
C ASP A 310 13.17 7.47 3.35
N ILE A 311 13.15 6.51 2.45
CA ILE A 311 12.84 5.12 2.76
C ILE A 311 14.16 4.45 3.12
N LEU A 312 14.24 3.91 4.32
CA LEU A 312 15.46 3.33 4.88
C LEU A 312 15.28 1.83 5.12
N SER A 313 16.35 1.12 5.36
CA SER A 313 16.32 -0.35 5.52
C SER A 313 15.43 -0.82 6.67
N ASN A 314 15.15 0.04 7.63
CA ASN A 314 14.40 -0.33 8.84
C ASN A 314 13.37 0.72 9.25
N GLY A 315 12.96 1.59 8.29
CA GLY A 315 11.99 2.63 8.59
C GLY A 315 12.00 3.73 7.56
N PHE A 316 11.55 4.91 7.96
CA PHE A 316 11.52 6.08 7.09
C PHE A 316 11.88 7.33 7.88
N LYS A 317 12.29 8.39 7.16
CA LYS A 317 12.71 9.65 7.79
C LYS A 317 12.16 10.82 6.98
N GLN A 318 11.53 11.77 7.66
CA GLN A 318 11.07 13.01 7.02
C GLN A 318 12.28 13.87 6.64
N ARG A 319 12.23 14.49 5.43
CA ARG A 319 13.35 15.25 4.91
C ARG A 319 12.98 16.69 4.55
N ASN A 320 11.83 17.16 5.04
CA ASN A 320 11.37 18.53 4.76
C ASN A 320 10.59 19.09 5.94
N THR A 321 10.13 20.33 5.77
CA THR A 321 9.31 21.06 6.75
C THR A 321 7.84 21.10 6.34
N PHE A 322 7.44 20.31 5.35
CA PHE A 322 6.06 20.27 4.82
C PHE A 322 5.08 19.92 5.95
N SER A 323 4.10 20.78 6.17
CA SER A 323 3.23 20.65 7.34
C SER A 323 2.42 19.34 7.36
N ASN A 324 2.06 18.81 6.19
CA ASN A 324 1.36 17.53 6.13
C ASN A 324 2.25 16.33 6.54
N LEU A 325 3.57 16.56 6.71
CA LEU A 325 4.53 15.51 7.08
C LEU A 325 5.29 15.80 8.38
N ASN A 326 5.57 17.06 8.69
CA ASN A 326 6.60 17.34 9.69
C ASN A 326 6.45 18.70 10.40
N ALA A 327 5.22 19.20 10.61
CA ALA A 327 5.03 20.41 11.42
C ALA A 327 5.53 20.17 12.84
N SER A 328 6.18 21.17 13.42
CA SER A 328 6.78 21.05 14.76
C SER A 328 5.71 20.83 15.82
N GLY A 329 5.82 19.74 16.57
CA GLY A 329 4.92 19.39 17.66
C GLY A 329 3.68 18.61 17.25
N ASN A 330 3.36 18.54 15.96
CA ASN A 330 2.17 17.80 15.51
C ASN A 330 2.43 16.30 15.58
N THR A 331 1.39 15.53 15.83
CA THR A 331 1.44 14.06 15.86
C THR A 331 0.89 13.51 14.54
N TYR A 332 1.61 12.57 13.97
CA TYR A 332 1.25 11.89 12.71
C TYR A 332 1.03 10.42 13.00
N ILE A 333 -0.06 9.86 12.49
CA ILE A 333 -0.24 8.40 12.49
C ILE A 333 0.22 7.86 11.13
N TYR A 334 0.62 6.59 11.09
CA TYR A 334 1.03 5.96 9.83
C TYR A 334 0.68 4.47 9.80
N MET A 335 0.55 3.97 8.56
CA MET A 335 0.46 2.56 8.17
C MET A 335 1.53 2.30 7.12
N ALA A 336 2.33 1.30 7.30
CA ALA A 336 3.43 0.94 6.38
C ALA A 336 3.40 -0.54 6.02
N UNK A 337 3.64 -1.15 4.64
CA UNK A 337 3.63 -2.33 4.20
C UNK A 337 4.85 -2.55 3.60
N TYR A 338 5.33 -3.66 3.56
CA TYR A 338 6.58 -4.22 3.00
C TYR A 338 6.27 -5.21 1.87
N THR A 339 7.03 -5.17 0.78
CA THR A 339 6.78 -6.06 -0.36
C THR A 339 8.01 -6.89 -0.77
N GLY A 340 9.01 -7.07 0.11
CA GLY A 340 10.20 -7.84 -0.22
C GLY A 340 11.47 -7.16 0.29
N PHE A 341 12.65 -7.61 -0.15
CA PHE A 341 13.91 -7.03 0.30
C PHE A 341 14.65 -6.30 -0.82
N LYS A 342 15.35 -5.25 -0.45
CA LYS A 342 16.23 -4.51 -1.36
C LYS A 342 17.59 -5.20 -1.40
N PRO A 343 18.06 -5.67 -2.58
CA PRO A 343 19.38 -6.27 -2.67
C PRO A 343 20.51 -5.26 -2.42
N ALA A 344 21.61 -5.75 -1.88
CA ALA A 344 22.88 -5.02 -1.86
C ALA A 344 23.90 -5.65 -2.81
N PHE A 345 23.63 -6.89 -3.24
CA PHE A 345 24.50 -7.68 -4.10
C PHE A 345 23.64 -8.59 -4.94
N VAL A 346 23.90 -8.65 -6.25
CA VAL A 346 23.20 -9.55 -7.17
C VAL A 346 24.24 -10.19 -8.11
N ILE A 347 24.15 -11.49 -8.30
CA ILE A 347 24.89 -12.22 -9.34
C ILE A 347 23.89 -12.91 -10.25
N VAL A 348 24.08 -12.81 -11.56
CA VAL A 348 23.17 -13.31 -12.58
C VAL A 348 23.91 -14.18 -13.57
N LYS A 349 23.26 -15.24 -14.08
CA LYS A 349 23.81 -16.10 -15.14
C LYS A 349 22.69 -16.53 -16.09
N CYS A 350 22.92 -16.31 -17.38
CA CYS A 350 22.06 -16.90 -18.40
C CYS A 350 22.23 -18.42 -18.38
N SER A 351 21.12 -19.15 -18.31
CA SER A 351 21.14 -20.62 -18.23
C SER A 351 20.88 -21.27 -19.58
N THR A 352 20.40 -20.52 -20.57
CA THR A 352 20.01 -21.07 -21.88
C THR A 352 21.04 -20.82 -22.98
N THR A 353 21.87 -19.79 -22.84
CA THR A 353 22.92 -19.50 -23.83
C THR A 353 24.27 -19.22 -23.17
N ALA A 354 25.32 -19.29 -23.99
CA ALA A 354 26.68 -18.98 -23.50
C ALA A 354 26.76 -17.47 -23.20
N ALA A 355 27.07 -17.12 -21.96
CA ALA A 355 27.19 -15.74 -21.49
C ALA A 355 28.09 -15.72 -20.26
N ASP A 356 28.59 -14.57 -19.91
CA ASP A 356 29.37 -14.45 -18.67
C ASP A 356 28.45 -14.41 -17.44
N TRP A 357 29.00 -14.72 -16.29
CA TRP A 357 28.41 -14.36 -15.01
C TRP A 357 28.55 -12.85 -14.83
N GLU A 358 27.51 -12.20 -14.33
CA GLU A 358 27.55 -10.77 -14.06
C GLU A 358 27.27 -10.54 -12.56
N LEU A 359 28.14 -9.76 -11.93
CA LEU A 359 28.08 -9.48 -10.49
C LEU A 359 28.02 -7.96 -10.29
N SER A 360 27.04 -7.50 -9.53
CA SER A 360 26.86 -6.09 -9.20
C SER A 360 26.59 -5.91 -7.71
N ASP A 361 26.88 -4.71 -7.18
CA ASP A 361 26.59 -4.39 -5.79
C ASP A 361 26.39 -2.87 -5.62
N ASN A 362 25.83 -2.50 -4.46
CA ASN A 362 25.45 -1.11 -4.22
C ASN A 362 26.62 -0.24 -3.70
N LYS A 363 27.82 -0.78 -3.63
CA LYS A 363 28.98 -0.02 -3.15
C LYS A 363 29.85 0.51 -4.29
N ARG A 364 29.81 -0.10 -5.47
CA ARG A 364 30.68 0.23 -6.60
C ARG A 364 30.01 1.08 -7.69
N THR A 365 28.93 1.76 -7.37
CA THR A 365 28.22 2.60 -8.37
C THR A 365 28.91 3.97 -8.51
N THR A 366 28.98 4.48 -9.74
CA THR A 366 29.59 5.80 -10.01
C THR A 366 28.72 6.97 -9.55
N SER A 367 27.39 6.78 -9.51
CA SER A 367 26.45 7.87 -9.19
C SER A 367 26.17 8.02 -7.70
N GLY A 368 26.62 7.09 -6.88
CA GLY A 368 26.35 7.10 -5.45
C GLY A 368 24.87 6.87 -5.12
N GLY A 369 24.08 6.45 -6.10
CA GLY A 369 22.65 6.25 -5.95
C GLY A 369 22.21 4.85 -6.29
N ASN A 370 20.93 4.73 -6.67
CA ASN A 370 20.36 3.41 -6.90
C ASN A 370 20.57 2.86 -8.31
N VAL A 371 21.01 3.64 -9.25
CA VAL A 371 21.39 3.05 -10.55
C VAL A 371 22.74 2.35 -10.35
N ILE A 372 22.70 1.02 -10.37
CA ILE A 372 23.92 0.21 -10.23
C ILE A 372 24.49 0.05 -11.65
N ASP A 373 25.62 0.67 -11.88
CA ASP A 373 26.21 0.80 -13.21
C ASP A 373 27.59 0.13 -13.33
N LYS A 374 28.00 -0.63 -12.32
CA LYS A 374 29.28 -1.32 -12.32
C LYS A 374 29.09 -2.82 -12.20
N GLU A 375 29.87 -3.55 -13.00
CA GLU A 375 29.82 -5.01 -13.00
C GLU A 375 31.22 -5.62 -12.99
N LEU A 376 31.31 -6.79 -12.41
CA LEU A 376 32.48 -7.67 -12.48
C LEU A 376 32.02 -9.03 -13.00
N ARG A 377 32.93 -9.76 -13.64
CA ARG A 377 32.65 -11.09 -14.18
C ARG A 377 33.51 -12.14 -13.50
N PRO A 378 32.94 -12.88 -12.56
CA PRO A 378 33.72 -13.86 -11.79
C PRO A 378 34.41 -14.95 -12.60
N ASN A 379 33.97 -15.18 -13.84
CA ASN A 379 34.53 -16.21 -14.72
C ASN A 379 35.64 -15.69 -15.65
N THR A 380 36.02 -14.42 -15.53
CA THR A 380 37.08 -13.83 -16.37
C THR A 380 38.08 -13.08 -15.52
N ASN A 381 39.18 -12.69 -16.13
CA ASN A 381 40.17 -11.85 -15.48
C ASN A 381 40.12 -10.38 -15.89
N GLY A 382 38.99 -10.00 -16.51
CA GLY A 382 38.75 -8.62 -16.95
C GLY A 382 38.56 -7.67 -15.79
N ALA A 383 38.92 -6.41 -16.00
CA ALA A 383 38.66 -5.34 -15.04
C ALA A 383 37.19 -5.02 -14.94
N GLU A 384 36.77 -4.30 -13.88
CA GLU A 384 35.42 -3.78 -13.70
C GLU A 384 34.97 -2.97 -14.93
N THR A 385 33.76 -3.21 -15.38
CA THR A 385 33.16 -2.49 -16.51
C THR A 385 31.89 -1.77 -16.08
N GLY A 386 31.40 -0.88 -16.93
CA GLY A 386 30.15 -0.17 -16.70
C GLY A 386 30.28 1.34 -16.79
N GLY A 387 29.17 2.00 -16.60
CA GLY A 387 29.08 3.46 -16.53
C GLY A 387 28.76 4.15 -17.85
N THR A 388 29.04 3.55 -18.99
CA THR A 388 28.84 4.21 -20.29
C THR A 388 28.09 3.39 -21.34
N ASP A 389 27.92 2.11 -21.11
CA ASP A 389 27.36 1.19 -22.12
C ASP A 389 25.92 0.76 -21.86
N GLY A 390 25.26 1.44 -20.92
CA GLY A 390 23.84 1.23 -20.69
C GLY A 390 23.47 0.00 -19.84
N ARG A 391 24.43 -0.64 -19.24
CA ARG A 391 24.21 -1.84 -18.42
C ARG A 391 23.81 -1.43 -17.02
N TYR A 392 22.52 -1.17 -16.83
CA TYR A 392 22.02 -0.61 -15.57
C TYR A 392 21.05 -1.58 -14.90
N ILE A 393 21.20 -1.69 -13.58
CA ILE A 393 20.30 -2.44 -12.74
C ILE A 393 19.85 -1.52 -11.58
N ASP A 394 18.57 -1.49 -11.29
CA ASP A 394 18.04 -0.80 -10.12
C ASP A 394 17.83 -1.81 -9.01
N TYR A 395 18.31 -1.50 -7.81
CA TYR A 395 17.95 -2.27 -6.62
C TYR A 395 16.77 -1.56 -5.95
N VAL A 396 15.62 -2.22 -6.00
CA VAL A 396 14.37 -1.68 -5.49
C VAL A 396 14.00 -2.36 -4.16
N SER A 397 13.02 -1.84 -3.45
CA SER A 397 12.70 -2.30 -2.10
C SER A 397 12.29 -3.77 -2.04
N ASN A 398 11.81 -4.32 -3.17
CA ASN A 398 11.34 -5.70 -3.25
C ASN A 398 12.12 -6.54 -4.27
N GLY A 399 13.33 -6.10 -4.66
CA GLY A 399 14.11 -6.89 -5.61
C GLY A 399 15.03 -6.03 -6.48
N PHE A 400 15.18 -6.41 -7.75
CA PHE A 400 16.00 -5.65 -8.69
C PHE A 400 15.34 -5.63 -10.07
N LYS A 401 15.62 -4.56 -10.81
CA LYS A 401 15.05 -4.34 -12.15
C LYS A 401 16.18 -4.11 -13.16
N LEU A 402 16.18 -4.89 -14.22
CA LEU A 402 17.14 -4.75 -15.33
C LEU A 402 16.61 -3.72 -16.30
N ARG A 403 17.41 -2.70 -16.61
CA ARG A 403 16.93 -1.57 -17.41
C ARG A 403 17.09 -1.71 -18.89
N GLN A 404 17.97 -2.61 -19.35
CA GLN A 404 18.28 -2.75 -20.76
C GLN A 404 18.40 -4.22 -21.19
N GLY A 405 18.16 -4.47 -22.49
CA GLY A 405 18.38 -5.77 -23.08
C GLY A 405 19.86 -6.01 -23.34
N PHE A 406 20.50 -6.75 -22.50
CA PHE A 406 21.91 -7.11 -22.61
C PHE A 406 22.04 -8.63 -22.44
N GLY A 407 22.75 -9.27 -23.38
CA GLY A 407 22.79 -10.72 -23.50
C GLY A 407 23.11 -11.50 -22.23
N ASN A 408 23.99 -10.95 -21.40
CA ASN A 408 24.39 -11.68 -20.18
C ASN A 408 23.33 -11.70 -19.09
N TRP A 409 22.38 -10.74 -19.07
CA TRP A 409 21.39 -10.71 -18.00
C TRP A 409 19.95 -10.33 -18.42
N ASN A 410 19.66 -9.98 -19.67
CA ASN A 410 18.30 -9.59 -20.07
C ASN A 410 18.04 -9.70 -21.58
N ALA A 411 18.52 -10.74 -22.24
CA ALA A 411 18.18 -10.97 -23.65
C ALA A 411 16.77 -11.54 -23.76
N SER A 412 16.06 -11.13 -24.82
CA SER A 412 14.69 -11.58 -25.04
C SER A 412 14.63 -13.10 -25.27
N GLY A 413 13.76 -13.77 -24.54
CA GLY A 413 13.53 -15.21 -24.67
C GLY A 413 14.49 -16.10 -23.92
N GLU A 414 15.48 -15.52 -23.22
CA GLU A 414 16.46 -16.31 -22.46
C GLU A 414 16.01 -16.48 -21.02
N THR A 415 16.51 -17.53 -20.37
CA THR A 415 16.25 -17.85 -18.95
C THR A 415 17.50 -17.53 -18.13
N TYR A 416 17.29 -16.97 -16.98
CA TYR A 416 18.38 -16.55 -16.09
C TYR A 416 18.18 -17.12 -14.71
N ILE A 417 19.29 -17.52 -14.09
CA ILE A 417 19.32 -17.79 -12.64
C ILE A 417 20.04 -16.61 -11.96
N TYR A 418 19.64 -16.34 -10.74
CA TYR A 418 20.28 -15.27 -9.99
C TYR A 418 20.39 -15.64 -8.51
N MET A 419 21.30 -14.95 -7.82
CA MET A 419 21.43 -15.00 -6.37
C MET A 419 21.56 -13.55 -5.90
N ALA A 420 20.73 -13.15 -4.94
CA ALA A 420 20.69 -11.80 -4.42
C ALA A 420 20.82 -11.82 -2.90
N PHE A 421 21.56 -10.86 -2.35
CA PHE A 421 21.73 -10.70 -0.91
C PHE A 421 21.23 -9.33 -0.50
N ALA A 422 20.44 -9.27 0.55
CA ALA A 422 19.91 -8.02 1.10
C ALA A 422 21.02 -7.17 1.70
N GLU A 423 20.81 -5.86 1.72
CA GLU A 423 21.73 -4.93 2.41
C GLU A 423 21.80 -5.25 3.91
N ASN A 424 20.68 -5.67 4.47
CA ASN A 424 20.60 -6.18 5.83
C ASN A 424 19.93 -7.56 5.75
N PRO A 425 20.71 -8.60 5.46
CA PRO A 425 20.16 -9.89 5.04
C PRO A 425 19.39 -10.65 6.12
N PHE A 426 19.62 -10.32 7.37
CA PHE A 426 18.92 -10.99 8.46
C PHE A 426 18.46 -9.96 9.47
N LYS A 427 17.24 -10.14 9.97
CA LYS A 427 16.64 -9.29 10.98
C LYS A 427 17.54 -9.13 12.23
N ASN A 428 18.32 -10.15 12.52
CA ASN A 428 19.17 -10.21 13.70
C ASN A 428 20.67 -10.21 13.38
N SER A 429 21.04 -9.97 12.13
CA SER A 429 22.46 -9.95 11.74
C SER A 429 22.99 -8.51 11.71
N ILE A 430 23.97 -8.22 12.56
CA ILE A 430 24.69 -6.95 12.54
C ILE A 430 25.98 -7.19 11.77
N ALA A 431 25.90 -7.53 10.52
CA ALA A 431 27.06 -7.59 9.66
C ALA A 431 27.45 -6.17 9.29
N ARG A 432 28.49 -5.63 9.87
CA ARG A 432 29.05 -4.32 9.58
C ARG A 432 30.11 -4.41 8.51
#